data_cc5ecbf1d5f229c83ca23626445c0df1
#
_entry.id   cc5ecbf1d5f229c83ca23626445c0df1
#
_cell.length_a   1.000
_cell.length_b   1.000
_cell.length_c   1.000
_cell.angle_alpha   90.00
_cell.angle_beta   90.00
_cell.angle_gamma   90.00
#
_symmetry.space_group_name_H-M   'P 1'
#
loop_
_entity.id
_entity.type
_entity.pdbx_description
1 polymer ?
#
loop_
_entity_poly.entity_id
_entity_poly.type
_entity_poly.pdbx_seq_one_letter_code
_entity_poly.pdbx_strand_id
1 'polypeptide(L)'
;MQKIKVQDLGIIKYADALDIQTSKFNELIDNKINERSNSDAHFLYLCEHQPVITLGKAANQQNILLSEDFLKEKGIDVVAINRGGDVTFHGPGQITGYPILDLDFFTSDLKVYMRMLEEVMIMTIAHYGIEGYRIEDATGVWVNSKIDNQPKKIAAFGVKTSRWITMHGFALNIDVDLNYFKYINPCGFTDKGVTSIKNEIGNEVDIDEVKRVLLDNFAKVFEAELSYQNNQDLSNVDKRNQLQENPFAFKITKDSKVIIYRSNKQIKIIPEKLAVEFIKLVNQDADEVTIQLTLAKLTGNYKHGNEKLNA
;
A
#
# COMPACT_ATOMS: atom_id res chain seq x y z
N MET A 1 9.04 -4.76 23.89
CA MET A 1 8.43 -3.79 22.94
C MET A 1 8.52 -4.42 21.56
N GLN A 2 7.42 -4.44 20.82
CA GLN A 2 7.39 -5.02 19.48
C GLN A 2 8.15 -4.12 18.50
N LYS A 3 8.77 -4.71 17.46
CA LYS A 3 9.45 -3.93 16.43
C LYS A 3 8.64 -3.94 15.15
N ILE A 4 8.40 -2.75 14.58
CA ILE A 4 7.68 -2.59 13.34
C ILE A 4 8.58 -1.89 12.33
N LYS A 5 8.78 -2.53 11.18
CA LYS A 5 9.53 -1.95 10.05
C LYS A 5 8.62 -1.02 9.28
N VAL A 6 9.01 0.24 9.20
CA VAL A 6 8.27 1.28 8.47
C VAL A 6 8.91 1.50 7.11
N GLN A 7 8.09 1.57 6.08
CA GLN A 7 8.51 1.91 4.74
C GLN A 7 7.51 2.87 4.09
N ASP A 8 8.00 4.02 3.60
CA ASP A 8 7.24 4.93 2.76
C ASP A 8 7.42 4.53 1.30
N LEU A 9 6.32 4.16 0.64
CA LEU A 9 6.30 3.74 -0.76
C LEU A 9 6.14 4.94 -1.73
N GLY A 10 5.99 6.16 -1.20
CA GLY A 10 5.72 7.34 -1.99
C GLY A 10 4.37 7.27 -2.72
N ILE A 11 4.28 7.89 -3.90
CA ILE A 11 3.08 7.80 -4.75
C ILE A 11 3.17 6.52 -5.60
N ILE A 12 2.25 5.59 -5.37
CA ILE A 12 2.27 4.25 -5.97
C ILE A 12 0.89 3.85 -6.50
N LYS A 13 0.85 3.02 -7.56
CA LYS A 13 -0.40 2.40 -8.00
C LYS A 13 -0.94 1.46 -6.93
N TYR A 14 -2.27 1.41 -6.82
CA TYR A 14 -2.92 0.55 -5.82
C TYR A 14 -2.55 -0.93 -5.99
N ALA A 15 -2.49 -1.42 -7.23
CA ALA A 15 -2.12 -2.80 -7.53
C ALA A 15 -0.71 -3.15 -7.01
N ASP A 16 0.27 -2.26 -7.26
CA ASP A 16 1.65 -2.49 -6.82
C ASP A 16 1.76 -2.51 -5.27
N ALA A 17 1.03 -1.62 -4.59
CA ALA A 17 0.97 -1.62 -3.13
C ALA A 17 0.25 -2.85 -2.58
N LEU A 18 -0.78 -3.35 -3.27
CA LEU A 18 -1.50 -4.56 -2.91
C LEU A 18 -0.62 -5.80 -3.01
N ASP A 19 0.24 -5.87 -4.04
CA ASP A 19 1.20 -6.97 -4.22
C ASP A 19 2.23 -7.00 -3.08
N ILE A 20 2.77 -5.84 -2.69
CA ILE A 20 3.68 -5.71 -1.54
C ILE A 20 3.00 -6.20 -0.26
N GLN A 21 1.78 -5.73 0.02
CA GLN A 21 1.01 -6.16 1.18
C GLN A 21 0.77 -7.67 1.17
N THR A 22 0.34 -8.21 0.02
CA THR A 22 0.00 -9.63 -0.13
C THR A 22 1.20 -10.52 0.11
N SER A 23 2.36 -10.14 -0.42
CA SER A 23 3.62 -10.85 -0.20
C SER A 23 3.95 -10.95 1.29
N LYS A 24 3.94 -9.82 2.01
CA LYS A 24 4.23 -9.80 3.45
C LYS A 24 3.17 -10.46 4.31
N PHE A 25 1.91 -10.30 3.96
CA PHE A 25 0.80 -10.97 4.62
C PHE A 25 0.92 -12.50 4.55
N ASN A 26 1.23 -13.03 3.36
CA ASN A 26 1.42 -14.47 3.18
C ASN A 26 2.67 -14.97 3.89
N GLU A 27 3.78 -14.23 3.85
CA GLU A 27 5.01 -14.54 4.59
C GLU A 27 4.74 -14.69 6.10
N LEU A 28 3.99 -13.75 6.71
CA LEU A 28 3.65 -13.85 8.13
C LEU A 28 2.73 -15.02 8.43
N ILE A 29 1.76 -15.31 7.55
CA ILE A 29 0.88 -16.47 7.69
C ILE A 29 1.70 -17.77 7.63
N ASP A 30 2.60 -17.90 6.66
CA ASP A 30 3.45 -19.09 6.50
C ASP A 30 4.39 -19.25 7.69
N ASN A 31 4.95 -18.17 8.20
CA ASN A 31 5.75 -18.20 9.43
C ASN A 31 4.93 -18.67 10.62
N LYS A 32 3.69 -18.21 10.75
CA LYS A 32 2.79 -18.62 11.82
C LYS A 32 2.39 -20.09 11.74
N ILE A 33 2.08 -20.58 10.54
CA ILE A 33 1.76 -22.01 10.31
C ILE A 33 2.94 -22.92 10.66
N ASN A 34 4.16 -22.46 10.37
CA ASN A 34 5.38 -23.23 10.62
C ASN A 34 6.01 -22.94 11.99
N GLU A 35 5.27 -22.33 12.92
CA GLU A 35 5.73 -21.98 14.29
C GLU A 35 7.01 -21.12 14.31
N ARG A 36 7.19 -20.27 13.28
CA ARG A 36 8.31 -19.34 13.10
C ARG A 36 7.91 -17.89 13.35
N SER A 37 6.77 -17.66 14.04
CA SER A 37 6.32 -16.30 14.39
C SER A 37 7.38 -15.58 15.21
N ASN A 38 7.61 -14.30 14.86
CA ASN A 38 8.68 -13.50 15.42
C ASN A 38 8.15 -12.08 15.70
N SER A 39 8.48 -11.56 16.87
CA SER A 39 8.13 -10.20 17.30
C SER A 39 8.72 -9.08 16.42
N ASP A 40 9.70 -9.38 15.57
CA ASP A 40 10.38 -8.43 14.71
C ASP A 40 9.89 -8.49 13.25
N ALA A 41 8.84 -9.27 12.97
CA ALA A 41 8.36 -9.52 11.61
C ALA A 41 7.20 -8.60 11.17
N HIS A 42 6.97 -7.48 11.87
CA HIS A 42 5.85 -6.58 11.60
C HIS A 42 6.26 -5.46 10.65
N PHE A 43 5.29 -5.01 9.82
CA PHE A 43 5.49 -3.96 8.84
C PHE A 43 4.39 -2.90 8.92
N LEU A 44 4.75 -1.65 8.64
CA LEU A 44 3.83 -0.55 8.36
C LEU A 44 4.27 0.12 7.07
N TYR A 45 3.48 -0.04 6.02
CA TYR A 45 3.67 0.68 4.77
C TYR A 45 2.84 1.94 4.78
N LEU A 46 3.44 3.09 4.41
CA LEU A 46 2.74 4.33 4.12
C LEU A 46 2.87 4.64 2.63
N CYS A 47 1.84 5.19 2.04
CA CYS A 47 1.87 5.66 0.66
C CYS A 47 0.77 6.67 0.38
N GLU A 48 0.88 7.31 -0.77
CA GLU A 48 -0.22 7.93 -1.48
C GLU A 48 -0.53 7.09 -2.73
N HIS A 49 -1.78 7.08 -3.17
CA HIS A 49 -2.12 6.38 -4.40
C HIS A 49 -2.33 7.33 -5.58
N GLN A 50 -2.10 6.82 -6.79
CA GLN A 50 -2.75 7.39 -7.95
C GLN A 50 -4.27 7.24 -7.80
N PRO A 51 -5.10 8.11 -8.42
CA PRO A 51 -6.54 8.09 -8.24
C PRO A 51 -7.14 6.69 -8.45
N VAL A 52 -7.79 6.15 -7.42
CA VAL A 52 -8.39 4.81 -7.45
C VAL A 52 -9.61 4.73 -6.56
N ILE A 53 -10.66 4.07 -7.05
CA ILE A 53 -11.83 3.65 -6.27
C ILE A 53 -11.66 2.18 -5.91
N THR A 54 -11.76 1.85 -4.63
CA THR A 54 -11.68 0.46 -4.16
C THR A 54 -13.01 -0.03 -3.66
N LEU A 55 -13.42 -1.24 -4.08
CA LEU A 55 -14.63 -1.92 -3.67
C LEU A 55 -14.29 -2.99 -2.64
N GLY A 56 -14.68 -2.78 -1.38
CA GLY A 56 -14.52 -3.76 -0.31
C GLY A 56 -15.55 -4.89 -0.38
N LYS A 57 -15.51 -5.82 0.57
CA LYS A 57 -16.40 -6.99 0.61
C LYS A 57 -17.90 -6.66 0.71
N ALA A 58 -18.25 -5.55 1.34
CA ALA A 58 -19.62 -5.10 1.49
C ALA A 58 -20.05 -4.13 0.37
N ALA A 59 -19.17 -3.89 -0.61
CA ALA A 59 -19.44 -2.91 -1.64
C ALA A 59 -20.53 -3.37 -2.61
N ASN A 60 -21.46 -2.45 -2.89
CA ASN A 60 -22.38 -2.56 -4.01
C ASN A 60 -21.82 -1.73 -5.18
N GLN A 61 -21.73 -2.30 -6.38
CA GLN A 61 -21.32 -1.56 -7.59
C GLN A 61 -22.18 -0.32 -7.85
N GLN A 62 -23.44 -0.33 -7.43
CA GLN A 62 -24.34 0.82 -7.51
C GLN A 62 -23.88 2.02 -6.67
N ASN A 63 -22.93 1.81 -5.75
CA ASN A 63 -22.31 2.86 -4.97
C ASN A 63 -21.23 3.64 -5.76
N ILE A 64 -20.93 3.22 -6.99
CA ILE A 64 -20.17 4.02 -7.96
C ILE A 64 -21.23 4.76 -8.81
N LEU A 65 -21.23 6.09 -8.74
CA LEU A 65 -22.25 6.94 -9.34
C LEU A 65 -21.96 7.31 -10.80
N LEU A 66 -20.80 6.92 -11.31
CA LEU A 66 -20.33 7.26 -12.66
C LEU A 66 -20.05 6.00 -13.48
N SER A 67 -20.11 6.13 -14.81
CA SER A 67 -19.79 5.03 -15.72
C SER A 67 -18.29 4.69 -15.69
N GLU A 68 -17.95 3.43 -15.99
CA GLU A 68 -16.56 2.98 -16.09
C GLU A 68 -15.77 3.77 -17.14
N ASP A 69 -16.41 4.09 -18.26
CA ASP A 69 -15.77 4.89 -19.35
C ASP A 69 -15.38 6.29 -18.84
N PHE A 70 -16.26 6.95 -18.08
CA PHE A 70 -15.97 8.27 -17.52
C PHE A 70 -14.81 8.19 -16.50
N LEU A 71 -14.81 7.19 -15.62
CA LEU A 71 -13.74 7.00 -14.63
C LEU A 71 -12.41 6.74 -15.33
N LYS A 72 -12.42 5.92 -16.38
CA LYS A 72 -11.23 5.62 -17.19
C LYS A 72 -10.69 6.87 -17.90
N GLU A 73 -11.57 7.71 -18.47
CA GLU A 73 -11.20 8.99 -19.06
C GLU A 73 -10.54 9.93 -18.06
N LYS A 74 -11.01 9.91 -16.80
CA LYS A 74 -10.44 10.67 -15.69
C LYS A 74 -9.16 10.05 -15.09
N GLY A 75 -8.71 8.91 -15.61
CA GLY A 75 -7.55 8.19 -15.08
C GLY A 75 -7.76 7.60 -13.69
N ILE A 76 -9.03 7.27 -13.35
CA ILE A 76 -9.39 6.68 -12.06
C ILE A 76 -9.53 5.17 -12.24
N ASP A 77 -8.68 4.41 -11.57
CA ASP A 77 -8.79 2.96 -11.55
C ASP A 77 -9.94 2.51 -10.64
N VAL A 78 -10.58 1.37 -10.96
CA VAL A 78 -11.58 0.72 -10.10
C VAL A 78 -11.10 -0.69 -9.77
N VAL A 79 -10.93 -0.99 -8.48
CA VAL A 79 -10.36 -2.26 -8.03
C VAL A 79 -11.23 -2.92 -6.97
N ALA A 80 -11.71 -4.13 -7.25
CA ALA A 80 -12.38 -4.96 -6.25
C ALA A 80 -11.34 -5.64 -5.36
N ILE A 81 -11.53 -5.53 -4.05
CA ILE A 81 -10.55 -5.99 -3.05
C ILE A 81 -11.20 -6.69 -1.87
N ASN A 82 -10.38 -7.39 -1.08
CA ASN A 82 -10.83 -8.26 -0.01
C ASN A 82 -10.71 -7.61 1.39
N ARG A 83 -10.82 -6.25 1.50
CA ARG A 83 -10.90 -5.55 2.77
C ARG A 83 -12.33 -5.51 3.30
N GLY A 84 -12.49 -5.27 4.60
CA GLY A 84 -13.79 -4.88 5.18
C GLY A 84 -14.27 -3.52 4.66
N GLY A 85 -15.57 -3.29 4.80
CA GLY A 85 -16.23 -2.05 4.39
C GLY A 85 -16.69 -2.03 2.94
N ASP A 86 -17.23 -0.88 2.54
CA ASP A 86 -17.86 -0.60 1.26
C ASP A 86 -16.86 0.06 0.26
N VAL A 87 -17.36 0.88 -0.65
CA VAL A 87 -16.59 1.67 -1.61
C VAL A 87 -15.83 2.81 -0.90
N THR A 88 -14.63 3.11 -1.36
CA THR A 88 -13.89 4.33 -0.99
C THR A 88 -13.01 4.81 -2.13
N PHE A 89 -12.48 6.03 -2.00
CA PHE A 89 -11.54 6.64 -2.92
C PHE A 89 -10.17 6.81 -2.25
N HIS A 90 -9.11 6.60 -3.03
CA HIS A 90 -7.74 6.96 -2.67
C HIS A 90 -7.13 7.81 -3.78
N GLY A 91 -6.31 8.79 -3.40
CA GLY A 91 -5.64 9.68 -4.34
C GLY A 91 -4.53 10.49 -3.70
N PRO A 92 -3.80 11.31 -4.50
CA PRO A 92 -2.79 12.22 -3.98
C PRO A 92 -3.36 13.17 -2.91
N GLY A 93 -2.55 13.47 -1.89
CA GLY A 93 -2.99 14.24 -0.72
C GLY A 93 -3.72 13.42 0.35
N GLN A 94 -3.79 12.08 0.19
CA GLN A 94 -4.31 11.16 1.19
C GLN A 94 -3.22 10.17 1.61
N ILE A 95 -2.85 10.12 2.88
CA ILE A 95 -1.96 9.07 3.40
C ILE A 95 -2.77 7.79 3.58
N THR A 96 -2.35 6.74 2.89
CA THR A 96 -2.84 5.38 3.12
C THR A 96 -1.79 4.58 3.87
N GLY A 97 -2.20 3.91 4.94
CA GLY A 97 -1.33 3.09 5.78
C GLY A 97 -1.77 1.64 5.85
N TYR A 98 -0.81 0.75 5.71
CA TYR A 98 -1.00 -0.70 5.66
C TYR A 98 -0.19 -1.40 6.75
N PRO A 99 -0.74 -1.55 7.97
CA PRO A 99 -0.11 -2.34 9.02
C PRO A 99 -0.27 -3.83 8.71
N ILE A 100 0.84 -4.53 8.50
CA ILE A 100 0.90 -5.98 8.34
C ILE A 100 1.49 -6.54 9.63
N LEU A 101 0.61 -6.90 10.55
CA LEU A 101 0.96 -7.24 11.93
C LEU A 101 0.44 -8.64 12.28
N ASP A 102 1.17 -9.37 13.10
CA ASP A 102 0.63 -10.50 13.84
C ASP A 102 0.01 -9.98 15.15
N LEU A 103 -1.32 -9.96 15.22
CA LEU A 103 -2.05 -9.39 16.36
C LEU A 103 -1.86 -10.17 17.66
N ASP A 104 -1.39 -11.42 17.63
CA ASP A 104 -1.07 -12.15 18.86
C ASP A 104 0.01 -11.43 19.70
N PHE A 105 0.82 -10.57 19.07
CA PHE A 105 1.82 -9.75 19.75
C PHE A 105 1.30 -8.38 20.23
N PHE A 106 0.06 -7.99 19.87
CA PHE A 106 -0.51 -6.68 20.21
C PHE A 106 -1.84 -6.79 20.97
N THR A 107 -2.83 -7.45 20.36
CA THR A 107 -4.16 -7.64 20.95
C THR A 107 -4.87 -8.83 20.32
N SER A 108 -5.57 -9.61 21.12
CA SER A 108 -6.41 -10.72 20.65
C SER A 108 -7.84 -10.30 20.30
N ASP A 109 -8.13 -9.00 20.21
CA ASP A 109 -9.44 -8.46 19.88
C ASP A 109 -9.36 -7.51 18.69
N LEU A 110 -10.08 -7.84 17.60
CA LEU A 110 -10.13 -7.03 16.40
C LEU A 110 -10.77 -5.66 16.63
N LYS A 111 -11.75 -5.56 17.56
CA LYS A 111 -12.36 -4.27 17.90
C LYS A 111 -11.35 -3.37 18.59
N VAL A 112 -10.55 -3.93 19.49
CA VAL A 112 -9.46 -3.19 20.16
C VAL A 112 -8.44 -2.71 19.11
N TYR A 113 -8.03 -3.59 18.18
CA TYR A 113 -7.13 -3.20 17.09
C TYR A 113 -7.69 -2.04 16.26
N MET A 114 -8.97 -2.11 15.88
CA MET A 114 -9.62 -1.02 15.15
C MET A 114 -9.63 0.29 15.96
N ARG A 115 -9.89 0.20 17.28
CA ARG A 115 -9.85 1.37 18.17
C ARG A 115 -8.44 1.95 18.32
N MET A 116 -7.41 1.10 18.31
CA MET A 116 -6.02 1.57 18.28
C MET A 116 -5.71 2.35 17.00
N LEU A 117 -6.13 1.86 15.83
CA LEU A 117 -5.96 2.60 14.58
C LEU A 117 -6.71 3.94 14.58
N GLU A 118 -7.94 3.96 15.06
CA GLU A 118 -8.72 5.21 15.20
C GLU A 118 -8.04 6.18 16.16
N GLU A 119 -7.48 5.70 17.28
CA GLU A 119 -6.76 6.52 18.26
C GLU A 119 -5.54 7.18 17.64
N VAL A 120 -4.74 6.44 16.87
CA VAL A 120 -3.61 7.02 16.13
C VAL A 120 -4.06 8.20 15.28
N MET A 121 -5.18 8.08 14.55
CA MET A 121 -5.69 9.17 13.71
C MET A 121 -6.19 10.34 14.54
N ILE A 122 -6.93 10.09 15.64
CA ILE A 122 -7.43 11.13 16.55
C ILE A 122 -6.25 11.92 17.12
N MET A 123 -5.23 11.25 17.63
CA MET A 123 -4.03 11.92 18.15
C MET A 123 -3.27 12.68 17.06
N THR A 124 -3.25 12.15 15.84
CA THR A 124 -2.56 12.80 14.71
C THR A 124 -3.25 14.10 14.32
N ILE A 125 -4.56 14.10 14.16
CA ILE A 125 -5.29 15.32 13.78
C ILE A 125 -5.39 16.32 14.95
N ALA A 126 -5.32 15.86 16.20
CA ALA A 126 -5.26 16.72 17.37
C ALA A 126 -4.00 17.62 17.39
N HIS A 127 -2.88 17.18 16.80
CA HIS A 127 -1.69 17.99 16.61
C HIS A 127 -1.96 19.27 15.81
N TYR A 128 -2.95 19.22 14.90
CA TYR A 128 -3.40 20.35 14.07
C TYR A 128 -4.59 21.12 14.68
N GLY A 129 -4.92 20.85 15.95
CA GLY A 129 -6.05 21.51 16.63
C GLY A 129 -7.41 21.06 16.12
N ILE A 130 -7.51 19.85 15.57
CA ILE A 130 -8.75 19.25 15.10
C ILE A 130 -9.21 18.22 16.13
N GLU A 131 -10.43 18.40 16.65
CA GLU A 131 -11.04 17.46 17.60
C GLU A 131 -11.72 16.31 16.85
N GLY A 132 -11.09 15.12 16.89
CA GLY A 132 -11.59 13.90 16.28
C GLY A 132 -12.38 13.07 17.27
N TYR A 133 -13.43 12.39 16.78
CA TYR A 133 -14.24 11.49 17.59
C TYR A 133 -14.71 10.27 16.81
N ARG A 134 -15.29 9.31 17.52
CA ARG A 134 -15.86 8.08 16.97
C ARG A 134 -17.38 8.18 16.98
N ILE A 135 -18.01 7.63 15.93
CA ILE A 135 -19.47 7.45 15.91
C ILE A 135 -19.73 5.95 16.08
N GLU A 136 -20.65 5.60 16.96
CA GLU A 136 -21.09 4.22 17.14
C GLU A 136 -21.66 3.67 15.83
N ASP A 137 -21.33 2.43 15.48
CA ASP A 137 -21.71 1.74 14.25
C ASP A 137 -21.26 2.40 12.93
N ALA A 138 -20.43 3.43 12.99
CA ALA A 138 -19.88 4.11 11.83
C ALA A 138 -18.34 4.19 11.88
N THR A 139 -17.66 3.05 11.61
CA THR A 139 -16.19 2.97 11.64
C THR A 139 -15.55 4.14 10.89
N GLY A 140 -14.61 4.81 11.56
CA GLY A 140 -13.91 5.97 11.04
C GLY A 140 -13.56 6.97 12.14
N VAL A 141 -12.75 7.96 11.79
CA VAL A 141 -12.57 9.16 12.62
C VAL A 141 -13.35 10.30 11.99
N TRP A 142 -14.15 10.94 12.81
CA TRP A 142 -15.09 11.99 12.46
C TRP A 142 -14.72 13.28 13.15
N VAL A 143 -15.08 14.39 12.53
CA VAL A 143 -14.92 15.74 13.07
C VAL A 143 -16.20 16.53 12.82
N ASN A 144 -16.54 17.46 13.71
CA ASN A 144 -17.53 18.46 13.39
C ASN A 144 -16.85 19.55 12.56
N SER A 145 -17.14 19.56 11.25
CA SER A 145 -16.46 20.45 10.33
C SER A 145 -16.65 21.92 10.71
N LYS A 146 -15.56 22.68 10.71
CA LYS A 146 -15.62 24.14 10.98
C LYS A 146 -16.38 24.92 9.90
N ILE A 147 -16.63 24.30 8.73
CA ILE A 147 -17.31 24.96 7.61
C ILE A 147 -18.83 25.01 7.82
N ASP A 148 -19.43 23.91 8.27
CA ASP A 148 -20.90 23.76 8.34
C ASP A 148 -21.39 23.12 9.64
N ASN A 149 -20.47 22.85 10.57
CA ASN A 149 -20.74 22.19 11.86
C ASN A 149 -21.44 20.82 11.72
N GLN A 150 -21.22 20.11 10.59
CA GLN A 150 -21.75 18.79 10.37
C GLN A 150 -20.67 17.72 10.57
N PRO A 151 -21.08 16.51 11.00
CA PRO A 151 -20.16 15.37 11.08
C PRO A 151 -19.56 15.04 9.72
N LYS A 152 -18.24 15.07 9.60
CA LYS A 152 -17.51 14.67 8.40
C LYS A 152 -16.41 13.66 8.73
N LYS A 153 -16.25 12.67 7.87
CA LYS A 153 -15.20 11.66 8.04
C LYS A 153 -13.88 12.21 7.53
N ILE A 154 -12.85 12.20 8.39
CA ILE A 154 -11.50 12.62 8.04
C ILE A 154 -10.56 11.42 7.83
N ALA A 155 -10.83 10.28 8.49
CA ALA A 155 -10.11 9.04 8.28
C ALA A 155 -11.04 7.84 8.15
N ALA A 156 -10.74 6.97 7.19
CA ALA A 156 -11.46 5.74 6.90
C ALA A 156 -10.59 4.52 7.19
N PHE A 157 -11.25 3.38 7.51
CA PHE A 157 -10.57 2.13 7.85
C PHE A 157 -11.22 0.96 7.13
N GLY A 158 -10.38 0.04 6.66
CA GLY A 158 -10.83 -1.20 6.08
C GLY A 158 -9.73 -2.23 6.19
N VAL A 159 -9.87 -3.19 7.11
CA VAL A 159 -8.87 -4.22 7.36
C VAL A 159 -9.36 -5.60 6.89
N LYS A 160 -8.41 -6.49 6.69
CA LYS A 160 -8.61 -7.93 6.54
C LYS A 160 -7.72 -8.63 7.55
N THR A 161 -8.22 -9.69 8.17
CA THR A 161 -7.43 -10.56 9.03
C THR A 161 -7.54 -12.01 8.57
N SER A 162 -6.45 -12.73 8.70
CA SER A 162 -6.43 -14.19 8.60
C SER A 162 -5.39 -14.71 9.58
N ARG A 163 -5.76 -15.70 10.43
CA ARG A 163 -4.88 -16.22 11.47
C ARG A 163 -4.27 -15.12 12.36
N TRP A 164 -5.03 -14.06 12.65
CA TRP A 164 -4.59 -12.87 13.37
C TRP A 164 -3.50 -12.04 12.68
N ILE A 165 -3.14 -12.35 11.45
CA ILE A 165 -2.31 -11.45 10.63
C ILE A 165 -3.22 -10.42 9.95
N THR A 166 -2.81 -9.14 9.97
CA THR A 166 -3.57 -8.02 9.39
C THR A 166 -3.09 -7.67 7.98
N MET A 167 -3.98 -7.09 7.19
CA MET A 167 -3.72 -6.56 5.86
C MET A 167 -4.69 -5.41 5.57
N HIS A 168 -4.35 -4.53 4.62
CA HIS A 168 -4.99 -3.23 4.42
C HIS A 168 -4.84 -2.35 5.67
N GLY A 169 -5.72 -1.40 5.94
CA GLY A 169 -5.56 -0.55 7.12
C GLY A 169 -6.41 0.70 7.09
N PHE A 170 -5.77 1.87 6.89
CA PHE A 170 -6.42 3.17 7.04
C PHE A 170 -6.09 4.13 5.90
N ALA A 171 -6.90 5.16 5.77
CA ALA A 171 -6.68 6.31 4.91
C ALA A 171 -7.02 7.60 5.66
N LEU A 172 -6.06 8.54 5.73
CA LEU A 172 -6.20 9.85 6.35
C LEU A 172 -6.19 10.94 5.26
N ASN A 173 -7.26 11.72 5.20
CA ASN A 173 -7.38 12.83 4.25
C ASN A 173 -6.58 14.04 4.74
N ILE A 174 -5.56 14.47 4.00
CA ILE A 174 -4.72 15.62 4.34
C ILE A 174 -5.04 16.82 3.44
N ASP A 175 -4.78 16.68 2.15
CA ASP A 175 -5.04 17.68 1.10
C ASP A 175 -5.60 17.02 -0.18
N VAL A 176 -6.29 15.91 -0.03
CA VAL A 176 -6.91 15.20 -1.14
C VAL A 176 -8.04 16.00 -1.76
N ASP A 177 -8.19 15.97 -3.10
CA ASP A 177 -9.35 16.54 -3.77
C ASP A 177 -10.63 15.79 -3.39
N LEU A 178 -11.42 16.39 -2.50
CA LEU A 178 -12.66 15.81 -1.96
C LEU A 178 -13.77 15.68 -3.02
N ASN A 179 -13.64 16.29 -4.21
CA ASN A 179 -14.62 16.14 -5.29
C ASN A 179 -14.70 14.71 -5.79
N TYR A 180 -13.61 13.93 -5.71
CA TYR A 180 -13.62 12.52 -6.07
C TYR A 180 -14.61 11.68 -5.24
N PHE A 181 -14.85 12.07 -3.98
CA PHE A 181 -15.84 11.37 -3.14
C PHE A 181 -17.28 11.57 -3.61
N LYS A 182 -17.56 12.59 -4.46
CA LYS A 182 -18.86 12.76 -5.10
C LYS A 182 -19.17 11.71 -6.18
N TYR A 183 -18.16 10.95 -6.59
CA TYR A 183 -18.29 9.89 -7.59
C TYR A 183 -18.72 8.55 -6.98
N ILE A 184 -18.77 8.50 -5.65
CA ILE A 184 -19.13 7.30 -4.90
C ILE A 184 -20.14 7.64 -3.80
N ASN A 185 -20.91 6.63 -3.38
CA ASN A 185 -21.81 6.71 -2.23
C ASN A 185 -21.34 5.73 -1.13
N PRO A 186 -20.34 6.12 -0.31
CA PRO A 186 -19.77 5.20 0.65
C PRO A 186 -20.74 4.90 1.77
N CYS A 187 -20.99 3.61 2.04
CA CYS A 187 -21.82 3.09 3.14
C CYS A 187 -23.30 3.56 3.13
N GLY A 188 -23.80 4.06 1.99
CA GLY A 188 -25.18 4.55 1.89
C GLY A 188 -25.50 5.78 2.76
N PHE A 189 -24.49 6.41 3.39
CA PHE A 189 -24.68 7.66 4.11
C PHE A 189 -24.77 8.82 3.10
N THR A 190 -25.97 9.28 2.85
CA THR A 190 -26.24 10.44 2.00
C THR A 190 -26.15 11.77 2.75
N ASP A 191 -26.09 11.71 4.09
CA ASP A 191 -26.15 12.84 5.02
C ASP A 191 -24.79 13.19 5.65
N LYS A 192 -23.77 12.35 5.49
CA LYS A 192 -22.45 12.54 6.10
C LYS A 192 -21.37 12.72 5.03
N GLY A 193 -20.70 13.86 5.08
CA GLY A 193 -19.64 14.20 4.14
C GLY A 193 -18.26 13.65 4.54
N VAL A 194 -17.28 14.00 3.74
CA VAL A 194 -15.86 13.81 4.01
C VAL A 194 -15.18 15.16 4.16
N THR A 195 -14.06 15.20 4.88
CA THR A 195 -13.20 16.38 5.02
C THR A 195 -11.72 15.98 5.01
N SER A 196 -10.84 16.97 5.11
CA SER A 196 -9.39 16.80 5.17
C SER A 196 -8.78 17.73 6.21
N ILE A 197 -7.54 17.48 6.63
CA ILE A 197 -6.82 18.34 7.58
C ILE A 197 -6.77 19.77 7.02
N LYS A 198 -6.37 19.94 5.75
CA LYS A 198 -6.31 21.24 5.08
C LYS A 198 -7.63 22.00 5.13
N ASN A 199 -8.75 21.31 4.85
CA ASN A 199 -10.07 21.94 4.90
C ASN A 199 -10.45 22.41 6.30
N GLU A 200 -10.09 21.67 7.34
CA GLU A 200 -10.44 22.01 8.72
C GLU A 200 -9.56 23.11 9.30
N ILE A 201 -8.28 23.22 8.90
CA ILE A 201 -7.39 24.27 9.40
C ILE A 201 -7.34 25.51 8.50
N GLY A 202 -7.74 25.38 7.22
CA GLY A 202 -7.75 26.48 6.25
C GLY A 202 -6.38 26.90 5.72
N ASN A 203 -5.34 26.10 5.94
CA ASN A 203 -3.95 26.39 5.53
C ASN A 203 -3.33 25.16 4.85
N GLU A 204 -2.24 25.39 4.11
CA GLU A 204 -1.42 24.31 3.55
C GLU A 204 -0.87 23.39 4.65
N VAL A 205 -0.72 22.12 4.34
CA VAL A 205 -0.28 21.07 5.27
C VAL A 205 0.89 20.32 4.64
N ASP A 206 1.99 20.25 5.37
CA ASP A 206 3.12 19.42 4.98
C ASP A 206 2.80 17.94 5.24
N ILE A 207 2.65 17.15 4.17
CA ILE A 207 2.28 15.76 4.24
C ILE A 207 3.37 14.91 4.94
N ASP A 208 4.64 15.29 4.81
CA ASP A 208 5.75 14.60 5.46
C ASP A 208 5.79 14.89 6.97
N GLU A 209 5.36 16.08 7.38
CA GLU A 209 5.12 16.38 8.80
C GLU A 209 3.98 15.51 9.35
N VAL A 210 2.87 15.40 8.63
CA VAL A 210 1.76 14.54 9.05
C VAL A 210 2.21 13.09 9.18
N LYS A 211 3.01 12.56 8.23
CA LYS A 211 3.57 11.20 8.33
C LYS A 211 4.39 11.03 9.60
N ARG A 212 5.26 11.99 9.95
CA ARG A 212 6.06 11.94 11.17
C ARG A 212 5.19 11.89 12.42
N VAL A 213 4.22 12.81 12.54
CA VAL A 213 3.29 12.85 13.68
C VAL A 213 2.46 11.58 13.77
N LEU A 214 2.00 11.04 12.64
CA LEU A 214 1.27 9.78 12.57
C LEU A 214 2.12 8.61 13.08
N LEU A 215 3.38 8.52 12.64
CA LEU A 215 4.29 7.44 13.05
C LEU A 215 4.62 7.53 14.55
N ASP A 216 4.85 8.72 15.08
CA ASP A 216 5.08 8.92 16.52
C ASP A 216 3.87 8.46 17.34
N ASN A 217 2.65 8.78 16.90
CA ASN A 217 1.43 8.35 17.56
C ASN A 217 1.18 6.86 17.37
N PHE A 218 1.52 6.29 16.20
CA PHE A 218 1.43 4.85 15.97
C PHE A 218 2.34 4.08 16.94
N ALA A 219 3.59 4.53 17.09
CA ALA A 219 4.54 3.95 18.04
C ALA A 219 4.00 3.95 19.49
N LYS A 220 3.40 5.08 19.90
CA LYS A 220 2.82 5.23 21.25
C LYS A 220 1.63 4.29 21.48
N VAL A 221 0.66 4.29 20.54
CA VAL A 221 -0.59 3.52 20.70
C VAL A 221 -0.35 2.02 20.60
N PHE A 222 0.58 1.59 19.76
CA PHE A 222 0.93 0.17 19.58
C PHE A 222 2.05 -0.29 20.53
N GLU A 223 2.59 0.60 21.37
CA GLU A 223 3.71 0.32 22.28
C GLU A 223 4.89 -0.35 21.56
N ALA A 224 5.21 0.15 20.35
CA ALA A 224 6.16 -0.45 19.43
C ALA A 224 7.34 0.46 19.15
N GLU A 225 8.50 -0.15 18.89
CA GLU A 225 9.67 0.52 18.32
C GLU A 225 9.56 0.51 16.79
N LEU A 226 9.67 1.69 16.18
CA LEU A 226 9.67 1.82 14.73
C LEU A 226 11.10 1.83 14.19
N SER A 227 11.36 1.00 13.18
CA SER A 227 12.60 0.99 12.42
C SER A 227 12.33 1.31 10.96
N TYR A 228 13.10 2.22 10.38
CA TYR A 228 12.85 2.73 9.03
C TYR A 228 13.67 1.94 8.02
N GLN A 229 13.01 1.43 6.98
CA GLN A 229 13.68 0.84 5.83
C GLN A 229 13.86 1.92 4.75
N ASN A 230 15.10 2.08 4.28
CA ASN A 230 15.38 2.98 3.16
C ASN A 230 14.74 2.42 1.87
N ASN A 231 14.20 3.30 1.02
CA ASN A 231 13.56 2.96 -0.26
C ASN A 231 14.49 2.21 -1.26
N GLN A 232 15.77 2.00 -0.92
CA GLN A 232 16.70 1.25 -1.76
C GLN A 232 16.36 -0.24 -1.90
N ASP A 233 15.66 -0.84 -0.91
CA ASP A 233 15.29 -2.26 -0.95
C ASP A 233 14.12 -2.57 -1.92
N LEU A 234 13.31 -1.56 -2.29
CA LEU A 234 12.21 -1.75 -3.25
C LEU A 234 12.68 -1.97 -4.69
N SER A 235 13.94 -1.62 -5.01
CA SER A 235 14.48 -1.87 -6.35
C SER A 235 14.62 -3.36 -6.69
N ASN A 236 14.53 -4.23 -5.68
CA ASN A 236 14.72 -5.68 -5.81
C ASN A 236 13.45 -6.51 -5.59
N VAL A 237 12.28 -5.89 -5.40
CA VAL A 237 11.02 -6.64 -5.25
C VAL A 237 10.41 -6.89 -6.63
N ASP A 238 10.20 -8.16 -6.95
CA ASP A 238 9.35 -8.56 -8.07
C ASP A 238 7.89 -8.24 -7.74
N LYS A 239 7.43 -7.08 -8.20
CA LYS A 239 6.11 -6.51 -7.86
C LYS A 239 4.91 -7.33 -8.32
N ARG A 240 5.12 -8.40 -9.12
CA ARG A 240 4.05 -9.24 -9.67
C ARG A 240 4.19 -10.72 -9.38
N ASN A 241 5.18 -11.11 -8.60
CA ASN A 241 5.56 -12.53 -8.40
C ASN A 241 5.86 -13.30 -9.72
N GLN A 242 5.92 -12.61 -10.86
CA GLN A 242 6.13 -13.23 -12.16
C GLN A 242 7.58 -13.72 -12.35
N LEU A 243 8.52 -13.15 -11.62
CA LEU A 243 9.91 -13.57 -11.66
C LEU A 243 10.17 -14.83 -10.81
N GLN A 244 9.29 -15.17 -9.87
CA GLN A 244 9.35 -16.45 -9.13
C GLN A 244 9.06 -17.66 -10.03
N GLU A 245 8.34 -17.46 -11.13
CA GLU A 245 8.13 -18.47 -12.16
C GLU A 245 9.34 -18.64 -13.10
N ASN A 246 10.44 -17.91 -12.86
CA ASN A 246 11.65 -17.91 -13.69
C ASN A 246 11.36 -17.74 -15.19
N PRO A 247 10.65 -16.66 -15.60
CA PRO A 247 10.20 -16.49 -16.96
C PRO A 247 11.33 -16.31 -17.97
N PHE A 248 12.52 -15.95 -17.51
CA PHE A 248 13.70 -15.74 -18.34
C PHE A 248 14.69 -16.89 -18.19
N ALA A 249 15.16 -17.41 -19.34
CA ALA A 249 16.35 -18.25 -19.41
C ALA A 249 17.48 -17.44 -20.09
N PHE A 250 18.72 -17.77 -19.79
CA PHE A 250 19.86 -17.11 -20.42
C PHE A 250 20.96 -18.11 -20.79
N LYS A 251 21.82 -17.69 -21.73
CA LYS A 251 23.02 -18.42 -22.10
C LYS A 251 24.17 -17.43 -22.26
N ILE A 252 25.26 -17.67 -21.56
CA ILE A 252 26.51 -16.92 -21.74
C ILE A 252 27.32 -17.62 -22.86
N THR A 253 27.72 -16.83 -23.85
CA THR A 253 28.50 -17.34 -24.99
C THR A 253 30.00 -17.29 -24.67
N LYS A 254 30.84 -17.96 -25.49
CA LYS A 254 32.32 -17.98 -25.32
C LYS A 254 32.93 -16.57 -25.44
N ASP A 255 32.30 -15.69 -26.18
CA ASP A 255 32.67 -14.27 -26.38
C ASP A 255 31.95 -13.33 -25.40
N SER A 256 31.59 -13.84 -24.23
CA SER A 256 31.02 -13.09 -23.08
C SER A 256 29.76 -12.27 -23.42
N LYS A 257 28.99 -12.68 -24.43
CA LYS A 257 27.65 -12.14 -24.68
C LYS A 257 26.62 -12.92 -23.90
N VAL A 258 25.50 -12.26 -23.52
CA VAL A 258 24.37 -12.91 -22.86
C VAL A 258 23.18 -12.96 -23.82
N ILE A 259 22.71 -14.17 -24.13
CA ILE A 259 21.48 -14.39 -24.92
C ILE A 259 20.36 -14.65 -23.94
N ILE A 260 19.29 -13.86 -24.02
CA ILE A 260 18.13 -13.95 -23.12
C ILE A 260 16.95 -14.53 -23.86
N TYR A 261 16.29 -15.50 -23.22
CA TYR A 261 15.10 -16.20 -23.72
C TYR A 261 13.92 -15.93 -22.78
N ARG A 262 12.70 -15.91 -23.36
CA ARG A 262 11.43 -15.96 -22.60
C ARG A 262 10.51 -16.96 -23.30
N SER A 263 9.93 -17.89 -22.55
CA SER A 263 9.10 -18.99 -23.10
C SER A 263 9.80 -19.72 -24.28
N ASN A 264 11.08 -20.05 -24.11
CA ASN A 264 11.96 -20.69 -25.09
C ASN A 264 12.22 -19.88 -26.39
N LYS A 265 11.75 -18.62 -26.47
CA LYS A 265 12.01 -17.74 -27.60
C LYS A 265 13.12 -16.74 -27.25
N GLN A 266 14.14 -16.62 -28.09
CA GLN A 266 15.18 -15.61 -27.92
C GLN A 266 14.57 -14.22 -28.07
N ILE A 267 14.76 -13.38 -27.05
CA ILE A 267 14.21 -12.01 -27.02
C ILE A 267 15.28 -10.92 -27.12
N LYS A 268 16.50 -11.19 -26.64
CA LYS A 268 17.59 -10.19 -26.67
C LYS A 268 18.96 -10.83 -26.62
N ILE A 269 19.93 -10.16 -27.26
CA ILE A 269 21.37 -10.42 -27.08
C ILE A 269 22.01 -9.19 -26.46
N ILE A 270 22.70 -9.38 -25.34
CA ILE A 270 23.43 -8.34 -24.64
C ILE A 270 24.91 -8.46 -25.03
N PRO A 271 25.52 -7.41 -25.62
CA PRO A 271 26.93 -7.44 -25.99
C PRO A 271 27.82 -7.43 -24.75
N GLU A 272 29.06 -7.93 -24.90
CA GLU A 272 30.04 -8.10 -23.84
C GLU A 272 30.13 -6.90 -22.88
N LYS A 273 30.27 -5.67 -23.40
CA LYS A 273 30.40 -4.45 -22.60
C LYS A 273 29.25 -4.21 -21.59
N LEU A 274 28.04 -4.66 -21.93
CA LEU A 274 26.84 -4.49 -21.11
C LEU A 274 26.52 -5.76 -20.30
N ALA A 275 27.16 -6.89 -20.63
CA ALA A 275 26.96 -8.18 -19.99
C ALA A 275 27.87 -8.38 -18.75
N VAL A 276 28.94 -7.59 -18.61
CA VAL A 276 29.98 -7.78 -17.57
C VAL A 276 29.39 -7.84 -16.17
N GLU A 277 28.49 -6.90 -15.82
CA GLU A 277 27.88 -6.87 -14.48
C GLU A 277 26.98 -8.08 -14.24
N PHE A 278 26.20 -8.47 -15.24
CA PHE A 278 25.34 -9.66 -15.16
C PHE A 278 26.16 -10.95 -15.02
N ILE A 279 27.23 -11.10 -15.81
CA ILE A 279 28.13 -12.28 -15.73
C ILE A 279 28.81 -12.33 -14.35
N LYS A 280 29.21 -11.19 -13.81
CA LYS A 280 29.77 -11.11 -12.47
C LYS A 280 28.76 -11.56 -11.40
N LEU A 281 27.52 -11.12 -11.52
CA LEU A 281 26.41 -11.47 -10.62
C LEU A 281 26.17 -13.00 -10.62
N VAL A 282 26.10 -13.61 -11.81
CA VAL A 282 25.93 -15.06 -11.95
C VAL A 282 27.13 -15.84 -11.35
N ASN A 283 28.34 -15.36 -11.54
CA ASN A 283 29.54 -16.01 -11.00
C ASN A 283 29.71 -15.84 -9.48
N GLN A 284 28.92 -14.96 -8.85
CA GLN A 284 28.89 -14.74 -7.40
C GLN A 284 27.74 -15.50 -6.73
N ASP A 285 27.12 -16.47 -7.40
CA ASP A 285 26.00 -17.28 -6.91
C ASP A 285 24.82 -16.44 -6.38
N ALA A 286 24.49 -15.35 -7.10
CA ALA A 286 23.32 -14.54 -6.77
C ALA A 286 22.03 -15.38 -6.79
N ASP A 287 21.10 -15.05 -5.92
CA ASP A 287 19.80 -15.73 -5.87
C ASP A 287 19.01 -15.60 -7.19
N GLU A 288 18.16 -16.58 -7.45
CA GLU A 288 17.41 -16.67 -8.71
C GLU A 288 16.54 -15.44 -8.97
N VAL A 289 15.92 -14.86 -7.94
CA VAL A 289 15.07 -13.65 -8.08
C VAL A 289 15.90 -12.47 -8.55
N THR A 290 17.10 -12.28 -8.02
CA THR A 290 18.04 -11.24 -8.44
C THR A 290 18.47 -11.44 -9.90
N ILE A 291 18.73 -12.68 -10.32
CA ILE A 291 19.04 -13.02 -11.71
C ILE A 291 17.87 -12.66 -12.62
N GLN A 292 16.65 -13.11 -12.31
CA GLN A 292 15.44 -12.84 -13.10
C GLN A 292 15.14 -11.34 -13.23
N LEU A 293 15.28 -10.59 -12.14
CA LEU A 293 15.11 -9.14 -12.12
C LEU A 293 16.11 -8.43 -13.04
N THR A 294 17.37 -8.88 -13.02
CA THR A 294 18.43 -8.30 -13.86
C THR A 294 18.18 -8.60 -15.34
N LEU A 295 17.72 -9.81 -15.67
CA LEU A 295 17.32 -10.19 -17.03
C LEU A 295 16.14 -9.35 -17.52
N ALA A 296 15.14 -9.11 -16.69
CA ALA A 296 14.00 -8.25 -16.98
C ALA A 296 14.44 -6.80 -17.27
N LYS A 297 15.36 -6.24 -16.48
CA LYS A 297 15.96 -4.91 -16.71
C LYS A 297 16.76 -4.85 -18.01
N LEU A 298 17.58 -5.84 -18.26
CA LEU A 298 18.40 -5.92 -19.48
C LEU A 298 17.57 -6.04 -20.76
N THR A 299 16.39 -6.67 -20.70
CA THR A 299 15.49 -6.79 -21.85
C THR A 299 14.69 -5.51 -22.12
N GLY A 300 14.65 -4.56 -21.20
CA GLY A 300 13.83 -3.35 -21.28
C GLY A 300 12.35 -3.62 -21.01
N ASN A 301 11.99 -4.85 -20.63
CA ASN A 301 10.64 -5.24 -20.26
C ASN A 301 10.28 -4.84 -18.82
N TYR A 302 11.24 -4.24 -18.11
CA TYR A 302 11.10 -3.79 -16.74
C TYR A 302 11.52 -2.32 -16.63
N LYS A 303 10.55 -1.41 -16.72
CA LYS A 303 10.73 0.00 -16.35
C LYS A 303 9.86 0.28 -15.12
N HIS A 304 10.49 0.52 -13.96
CA HIS A 304 9.81 0.90 -12.72
C HIS A 304 8.66 -0.03 -12.30
N GLY A 305 8.84 -1.34 -12.43
CA GLY A 305 7.84 -2.33 -12.07
C GLY A 305 6.74 -2.57 -13.11
N ASN A 306 6.82 -1.97 -14.29
CA ASN A 306 5.92 -2.25 -15.40
C ASN A 306 6.63 -3.13 -16.44
N GLU A 307 6.16 -4.36 -16.63
CA GLU A 307 6.45 -5.09 -17.87
C GLU A 307 5.77 -4.37 -19.03
N LYS A 308 6.52 -3.92 -20.02
CA LYS A 308 5.93 -3.63 -21.33
C LYS A 308 5.61 -4.98 -21.98
N LEU A 309 4.34 -5.33 -22.00
CA LEU A 309 3.82 -6.31 -22.94
C LEU A 309 4.03 -5.74 -24.35
N ASN A 310 5.12 -6.10 -25.01
CA ASN A 310 5.18 -5.94 -26.45
C ASN A 310 4.36 -7.08 -27.06
N ALA A 311 3.31 -6.70 -27.78
CA ALA A 311 2.49 -7.55 -28.64
C ALA A 311 3.33 -8.31 -29.66
#